data_ddb2f180ed5d6d1893c341dbfb605e13
#
_entry.id   ddb2f180ed5d6d1893c341dbfb605e13
#
_cell.length_a   1.000
_cell.length_b   1.000
_cell.length_c   1.000
_cell.angle_alpha   90.00
_cell.angle_beta   90.00
_cell.angle_gamma   90.00
#
_symmetry.space_group_name_H-M   'P 1'
#
loop_
_entity.id
_entity.type
_entity.pdbx_description
1 polymer ?
#
loop_
_entity_poly.entity_id
_entity_poly.type
_entity_poly.pdbx_seq_one_letter_code
_entity_poly.pdbx_strand_id
1 'polypeptide(L)'
;MKTIRLSKLLFTNYPKESQNLVEILNKHNISYEILENTKDIWTRDFMPFCLDDGTLVSYIYEPDYLQNDKYQNIKTKIVYEKNHIDLVIDGGNFVRYKNKAIMT
;
A
#
# COMPACT_ATOMS: atom_id res chain seq x y z
N MET A 1 11.64 11.65 -5.62
CA MET A 1 12.14 10.27 -5.41
C MET A 1 11.01 9.36 -4.99
N LYS A 2 10.92 8.20 -5.58
CA LYS A 2 9.88 7.23 -5.21
C LYS A 2 10.32 6.44 -3.99
N THR A 3 9.40 6.23 -3.06
CA THR A 3 9.64 5.44 -1.85
C THR A 3 8.80 4.17 -1.91
N ILE A 4 9.42 3.03 -1.67
CA ILE A 4 8.71 1.76 -1.57
C ILE A 4 8.14 1.63 -0.17
N ARG A 5 6.87 1.27 -0.07
CA ARG A 5 6.20 1.08 1.22
C ARG A 5 5.92 -0.39 1.46
N LEU A 6 6.34 -0.85 2.63
CA LEU A 6 6.29 -2.26 3.01
C LEU A 6 5.50 -2.39 4.32
N SER A 7 4.65 -3.40 4.41
CA SER A 7 3.92 -3.69 5.64
C SER A 7 4.87 -4.21 6.73
N LYS A 8 4.66 -3.77 7.96
CA LYS A 8 5.35 -4.32 9.13
C LYS A 8 5.15 -5.84 9.24
N LEU A 9 4.00 -6.34 8.82
CA LEU A 9 3.69 -7.77 8.83
C LEU A 9 4.64 -8.59 7.95
N LEU A 10 5.19 -7.99 6.89
CA LEU A 10 6.20 -8.65 6.07
C LEU A 10 7.43 -9.00 6.91
N PHE A 11 7.85 -8.08 7.75
CA PHE A 11 9.03 -8.28 8.62
C PHE A 11 8.74 -9.25 9.77
N THR A 12 7.52 -9.23 10.29
CA THR A 12 7.11 -10.11 11.40
C THR A 12 6.91 -11.54 10.94
N ASN A 13 6.23 -11.74 9.81
CA ASN A 13 5.84 -13.06 9.32
C ASN A 13 6.89 -13.70 8.41
N TYR A 14 7.69 -12.89 7.72
CA TYR A 14 8.69 -13.34 6.76
C TYR A 14 10.03 -12.63 7.00
N PRO A 15 10.67 -12.87 8.17
CA PRO A 15 11.87 -12.11 8.56
C PRO A 15 13.06 -12.32 7.62
N LYS A 16 13.23 -13.52 7.08
CA LYS A 16 14.35 -13.82 6.18
C LYS A 16 14.18 -13.13 4.83
N GLU A 17 12.99 -13.24 4.27
CA GLU A 17 12.68 -12.63 2.97
C GLU A 17 12.71 -11.10 3.05
N SER A 18 12.18 -10.53 4.12
CA SER A 18 12.20 -9.08 4.32
C SER A 18 13.62 -8.55 4.51
N GLN A 19 14.48 -9.27 5.23
CA GLN A 19 15.88 -8.89 5.38
C GLN A 19 16.60 -8.91 4.03
N ASN A 20 16.40 -9.94 3.24
CA ASN A 20 16.99 -10.02 1.89
C ASN A 20 16.51 -8.87 1.00
N LEU A 21 15.21 -8.54 1.07
CA LEU A 21 14.66 -7.41 0.31
C LEU A 21 15.31 -6.09 0.72
N VAL A 22 15.43 -5.83 2.03
CA VAL A 22 16.05 -4.61 2.54
C VAL A 22 17.50 -4.50 2.11
N GLU A 23 18.25 -5.58 2.12
CA GLU A 23 19.64 -5.59 1.64
C GLU A 23 19.71 -5.18 0.17
N ILE A 24 18.82 -5.69 -0.67
CA ILE A 24 18.75 -5.34 -2.09
C ILE A 24 18.40 -3.85 -2.26
N LEU A 25 17.41 -3.36 -1.52
CA LEU A 25 17.00 -1.97 -1.60
C LEU A 25 18.14 -1.03 -1.18
N ASN A 26 18.84 -1.35 -0.10
CA ASN A 26 19.98 -0.57 0.35
C ASN A 26 21.14 -0.59 -0.65
N LYS A 27 21.40 -1.74 -1.25
CA LYS A 27 22.45 -1.89 -2.27
C LYS A 27 22.20 -0.99 -3.49
N HIS A 28 20.94 -0.79 -3.85
CA HIS A 28 20.55 0.02 -5.00
C HIS A 28 20.14 1.44 -4.63
N ASN A 29 20.34 1.85 -3.38
CA ASN A 29 19.98 3.18 -2.87
C ASN A 29 18.48 3.52 -3.06
N ILE A 30 17.61 2.52 -2.90
CA ILE A 30 16.17 2.69 -3.01
C ILE A 30 15.59 2.95 -1.62
N SER A 31 14.89 4.08 -1.48
CA SER A 31 14.23 4.44 -0.22
C SER A 31 13.04 3.53 0.06
N TYR A 32 12.88 3.13 1.32
CA TYR A 32 11.71 2.39 1.73
C TYR A 32 11.20 2.89 3.08
N GLU A 33 9.94 2.61 3.35
CA GLU A 33 9.25 2.98 4.58
C GLU A 33 8.43 1.79 5.08
N ILE A 34 8.45 1.54 6.38
CA ILE A 34 7.70 0.46 7.00
C ILE A 34 6.38 1.01 7.54
N LEU A 35 5.28 0.44 7.07
CA LEU A 35 3.94 0.83 7.50
C LEU A 35 3.54 0.02 8.73
N GLU A 36 3.28 0.74 9.83
CA GLU A 36 2.75 0.17 11.06
C GLU A 36 1.24 -0.07 10.96
N ASN A 37 0.74 -0.98 11.77
CA ASN A 37 -0.70 -1.23 11.92
C ASN A 37 -1.44 -1.66 10.64
N THR A 38 -0.73 -2.22 9.68
CA THR A 38 -1.37 -2.82 8.50
C THR A 38 -2.01 -4.15 8.90
N LYS A 39 -3.05 -4.55 8.17
CA LYS A 39 -3.75 -5.82 8.40
C LYS A 39 -3.36 -6.89 7.40
N ASP A 40 -2.57 -6.54 6.40
CA ASP A 40 -2.12 -7.45 5.36
C ASP A 40 -0.74 -7.02 4.87
N ILE A 41 -0.04 -7.94 4.20
CA ILE A 41 1.27 -7.68 3.59
C ILE A 41 1.16 -7.05 2.20
N TRP A 42 -0.02 -7.12 1.56
CA TRP A 42 -0.25 -6.70 0.17
C TRP A 42 -0.51 -5.19 0.08
N THR A 43 0.53 -4.39 0.32
CA THR A 43 0.40 -2.92 0.37
C THR A 43 -0.15 -2.31 -0.92
N ARG A 44 0.13 -2.91 -2.06
CA ARG A 44 -0.38 -2.46 -3.35
C ARG A 44 -1.91 -2.33 -3.35
N ASP A 45 -2.59 -3.24 -2.67
CA ASP A 45 -4.04 -3.34 -2.71
C ASP A 45 -4.74 -2.25 -1.89
N PHE A 46 -4.11 -1.72 -0.85
CA PHE A 46 -4.74 -0.73 0.04
C PHE A 46 -4.02 0.62 0.13
N MET A 47 -2.82 0.74 -0.43
CA MET A 47 -2.11 2.02 -0.41
C MET A 47 -2.75 3.04 -1.35
N PRO A 48 -2.77 4.32 -0.98
CA PRO A 48 -3.27 5.38 -1.85
C PRO A 48 -2.57 5.43 -3.20
N PHE A 49 -3.28 5.88 -4.22
CA PHE A 49 -2.68 6.19 -5.51
C PHE A 49 -1.83 7.43 -5.40
N CYS A 50 -0.66 7.42 -6.03
CA CYS A 50 0.20 8.59 -6.11
C CYS A 50 0.06 9.23 -7.49
N LEU A 51 -0.41 10.47 -7.52
CA LEU A 51 -0.50 11.26 -8.77
C LEU A 51 0.87 11.80 -9.17
N ASP A 52 0.98 12.33 -10.38
CA ASP A 52 2.26 12.83 -10.91
C ASP A 52 2.84 13.99 -10.09
N ASP A 53 1.97 14.80 -9.47
CA ASP A 53 2.37 15.90 -8.61
C ASP A 53 2.72 15.48 -7.18
N GLY A 54 2.70 14.18 -6.88
CA GLY A 54 2.96 13.64 -5.56
C GLY A 54 1.75 13.54 -4.65
N THR A 55 0.57 13.99 -5.10
CA THR A 55 -0.67 13.89 -4.33
C THR A 55 -1.06 12.43 -4.13
N LEU A 56 -1.45 12.06 -2.91
CA LEU A 56 -1.94 10.73 -2.59
C LEU A 56 -3.46 10.75 -2.50
N VAL A 57 -4.10 9.81 -3.19
CA VAL A 57 -5.57 9.65 -3.20
C VAL A 57 -5.92 8.31 -2.58
N SER A 58 -6.59 8.34 -1.43
CA SER A 58 -7.02 7.13 -0.73
C SER A 58 -8.44 6.71 -1.18
N TYR A 59 -8.76 5.46 -0.90
CA TYR A 59 -10.04 4.84 -1.25
C TYR A 59 -10.45 3.83 -0.18
N ILE A 60 -11.62 3.24 -0.32
CA ILE A 60 -12.10 2.19 0.57
C ILE A 60 -11.61 0.84 0.07
N TYR A 61 -10.92 0.09 0.94
CA TYR A 61 -10.47 -1.26 0.64
C TYR A 61 -11.25 -2.28 1.47
N GLU A 62 -12.04 -3.11 0.81
CA GLU A 62 -12.92 -4.10 1.45
C GLU A 62 -12.85 -5.46 0.78
N PRO A 63 -11.70 -6.16 0.84
CA PRO A 63 -11.59 -7.49 0.25
C PRO A 63 -12.35 -8.52 1.08
N ASP A 64 -12.90 -9.51 0.42
CA ASP A 64 -13.74 -10.53 1.06
C ASP A 64 -13.03 -11.24 2.22
N TYR A 65 -11.76 -11.54 2.07
CA TYR A 65 -10.99 -12.28 3.07
C TYR A 65 -10.62 -11.46 4.31
N LEU A 66 -10.84 -10.14 4.30
CA LEU A 66 -10.59 -9.26 5.44
C LEU A 66 -11.86 -8.74 6.09
N GLN A 67 -13.02 -9.29 5.75
CA GLN A 67 -14.33 -8.78 6.21
C GLN A 67 -14.78 -9.30 7.57
N ASN A 68 -13.88 -9.67 8.46
CA ASN A 68 -14.25 -9.94 9.84
C ASN A 68 -13.80 -8.79 10.75
N ASP A 69 -14.35 -8.73 11.97
CA ASP A 69 -14.11 -7.66 12.94
C ASP A 69 -12.61 -7.41 13.19
N LYS A 70 -11.79 -8.45 13.06
CA LYS A 70 -10.35 -8.39 13.26
C LYS A 70 -9.65 -7.50 12.23
N TYR A 71 -10.24 -7.29 11.06
CA TYR A 71 -9.60 -6.61 9.93
C TYR A 71 -10.31 -5.33 9.50
N GLN A 72 -11.26 -4.83 10.29
CA GLN A 72 -12.12 -3.71 9.91
C GLN A 72 -11.41 -2.36 9.74
N ASN A 73 -10.17 -2.21 10.16
CA ASN A 73 -9.44 -0.95 10.01
C ASN A 73 -8.09 -1.18 9.34
N ILE A 74 -8.10 -1.29 8.02
CA ILE A 74 -6.87 -1.39 7.24
C ILE A 74 -6.22 -0.01 7.02
N LYS A 75 -6.82 1.05 7.58
CA LYS A 75 -6.30 2.41 7.46
C LYS A 75 -4.90 2.47 8.06
N THR A 76 -3.94 2.79 7.24
CA THR A 76 -2.58 3.10 7.70
C THR A 76 -2.52 4.57 8.13
N LYS A 77 -1.54 4.92 8.94
CA LYS A 77 -1.32 6.33 9.34
C LYS A 77 -1.06 7.27 8.17
N ILE A 78 -0.88 6.73 6.97
CA ILE A 78 -0.55 7.48 5.76
C ILE A 78 -1.79 7.76 4.91
N VAL A 79 -2.98 7.49 5.41
CA VAL A 79 -4.21 7.83 4.70
C VAL A 79 -4.46 9.33 4.83
N TYR A 80 -4.35 10.04 3.74
CA TYR A 80 -4.59 11.48 3.68
C TYR A 80 -6.08 11.72 3.46
N GLU A 81 -6.80 12.02 4.53
CA GLU A 81 -8.27 12.15 4.52
C GLU A 81 -8.80 13.16 3.52
N LYS A 82 -8.06 14.25 3.29
CA LYS A 82 -8.50 15.32 2.39
C LYS A 82 -8.57 14.92 0.90
N ASN A 83 -7.94 13.80 0.54
CA ASN A 83 -7.95 13.29 -0.84
C ASN A 83 -8.61 11.92 -0.92
N HIS A 84 -9.51 11.64 0.02
CA HIS A 84 -10.23 10.37 0.07
C HIS A 84 -11.41 10.36 -0.90
N ILE A 85 -11.59 9.26 -1.62
CA ILE A 85 -12.76 9.02 -2.47
C ILE A 85 -13.57 7.86 -1.90
N ASP A 86 -14.91 8.00 -1.94
CA ASP A 86 -15.84 7.00 -1.40
C ASP A 86 -16.13 5.89 -2.41
N LEU A 87 -15.08 5.31 -2.97
CA LEU A 87 -15.19 4.15 -3.86
C LEU A 87 -14.46 2.97 -3.25
N VAL A 88 -15.07 1.80 -3.36
CA VAL A 88 -14.44 0.54 -2.97
C VAL A 88 -13.55 0.11 -4.12
N ILE A 89 -12.24 0.08 -3.89
CA ILE A 89 -11.24 -0.23 -4.92
C ILE A 89 -10.24 -1.22 -4.33
N ASP A 90 -9.80 -2.15 -5.14
CA ASP A 90 -8.62 -2.96 -4.89
C ASP A 90 -7.49 -2.38 -5.75
N GLY A 91 -6.45 -1.82 -5.11
CA GLY A 91 -5.34 -1.18 -5.81
C GLY A 91 -4.59 -2.10 -6.76
N GLY A 92 -4.64 -3.42 -6.51
CA GLY A 92 -4.08 -4.42 -7.40
C GLY A 92 -4.82 -4.51 -8.74
N ASN A 93 -6.09 -4.08 -8.78
CA ASN A 93 -6.93 -4.05 -9.98
C ASN A 93 -6.87 -2.71 -10.72
N PHE A 94 -5.99 -1.82 -10.30
CA PHE A 94 -5.86 -0.49 -10.88
C PHE A 94 -4.49 -0.34 -11.55
N VAL A 95 -4.50 -0.06 -12.83
CA VAL A 95 -3.27 0.20 -13.61
C VAL A 95 -3.38 1.56 -14.28
N ARG A 96 -2.37 2.38 -14.07
CA ARG A 96 -2.31 3.72 -14.64
C ARG A 96 -1.25 3.80 -15.74
N TYR A 97 -1.61 4.46 -16.82
CA TYR A 97 -0.69 4.80 -17.89
C TYR A 97 -0.97 6.22 -18.37
N LYS A 98 -0.02 7.13 -18.15
CA LYS A 98 -0.17 8.57 -18.45
C LYS A 98 -1.42 9.15 -17.75
N ASN A 99 -2.36 9.71 -18.51
CA ASN A 99 -3.61 10.29 -17.99
C ASN A 99 -4.79 9.33 -18.01
N LYS A 100 -4.53 8.03 -18.21
CA LYS A 100 -5.56 6.99 -18.29
C LYS A 100 -5.37 5.97 -17.18
N ALA A 101 -6.47 5.34 -16.79
CA ALA A 101 -6.45 4.25 -15.81
C ALA A 101 -7.37 3.12 -16.28
N ILE A 102 -6.98 1.90 -15.99
CA ILE A 102 -7.77 0.71 -16.24
C ILE A 102 -8.07 0.07 -14.90
N MET A 103 -9.36 -0.18 -14.65
CA MET A 103 -9.85 -0.85 -13.44
C MET A 103 -10.79 -1.98 -13.82
N THR A 104 -10.85 -3.00 -12.97
CA THR A 104 -11.86 -4.06 -13.07
C THR A 104 -12.89 -3.94 -11.96
#